data_32198e687bd6bbe59c83c7c5005d835e
#
_entry.id   32198e687bd6bbe59c83c7c5005d835e
#
_cell.length_a   1.000
_cell.length_b   1.000
_cell.length_c   1.000
_cell.angle_alpha   90.00
_cell.angle_beta   90.00
_cell.angle_gamma   90.00
#
_symmetry.space_group_name_H-M   'P 1'
#
loop_
_entity.id
_entity.type
_entity.pdbx_description
1 polymer ?
#
loop_
_entity_poly.entity_id
_entity_poly.type
_entity_poly.pdbx_seq_one_letter_code
_entity_poly.pdbx_strand_id
1 'polypeptide(L)'
;IPEVAVPSTVHCDHLIQASAGADKDLIAAEDLNKEVYDFLRSASMKYNMGFWKPGSGIIHQVVYENYAVPGTMMIGTDSHTPNAGGLGVIAIGVGGADAVDAMTGQGFTTKLPKIVGIKLKGKLNGWTASKDIILKVATMLTVKGGTGKIIEYFGEGARSLSATGKGTVTNMGAEIGATTSTFGYDSEMDPYLRATGRSHIA
;
A
#
# COMPACT_ATOMS: atom_id res chain seq x y z
N ILE A 1 0.25 0.63 -27.03
CA ILE A 1 -1.12 0.70 -26.56
C ILE A 1 -1.60 2.16 -26.56
N PRO A 2 -2.87 2.45 -26.89
CA PRO A 2 -3.41 3.81 -26.83
C PRO A 2 -3.64 4.29 -25.39
N GLU A 3 -4.08 3.39 -24.51
CA GLU A 3 -4.33 3.62 -23.10
C GLU A 3 -4.07 2.34 -22.28
N VAL A 4 -3.96 2.47 -20.96
CA VAL A 4 -3.80 1.32 -20.07
C VAL A 4 -5.05 0.46 -20.02
N ALA A 5 -4.88 -0.85 -19.96
CA ALA A 5 -5.97 -1.84 -19.93
C ALA A 5 -6.62 -1.98 -18.53
N VAL A 6 -5.96 -1.50 -17.48
CA VAL A 6 -6.45 -1.55 -16.10
C VAL A 6 -6.34 -0.18 -15.45
N PRO A 7 -7.20 0.18 -14.49
CA PRO A 7 -7.08 1.42 -13.75
C PRO A 7 -5.68 1.56 -13.14
N SER A 8 -4.97 2.61 -13.51
CA SER A 8 -3.59 2.83 -13.10
C SER A 8 -3.37 4.26 -12.63
N THR A 9 -2.50 4.45 -11.66
CA THR A 9 -2.15 5.77 -11.12
C THR A 9 -0.65 5.92 -10.99
N VAL A 10 -0.18 7.15 -11.16
CA VAL A 10 1.22 7.56 -11.00
C VAL A 10 1.29 8.55 -9.84
N HIS A 11 2.27 8.36 -8.96
CA HIS A 11 2.47 9.16 -7.76
C HIS A 11 3.89 9.75 -7.74
N CYS A 12 4.03 11.00 -7.27
CA CYS A 12 5.26 11.78 -7.34
C CYS A 12 5.86 12.13 -5.97
N ASP A 13 5.67 11.29 -4.96
CA ASP A 13 6.08 11.58 -3.58
C ASP A 13 7.55 11.23 -3.25
N HIS A 14 8.18 10.32 -3.99
CA HIS A 14 9.50 9.76 -3.63
C HIS A 14 10.70 10.70 -3.81
N LEU A 15 10.56 11.79 -4.55
CA LEU A 15 11.67 12.72 -4.84
C LEU A 15 11.62 14.00 -3.99
N ILE A 16 10.78 14.04 -2.97
CA ILE A 16 10.67 15.19 -2.06
C ILE A 16 11.45 14.88 -0.78
N GLN A 17 12.47 15.70 -0.48
CA GLN A 17 13.28 15.55 0.72
C GLN A 17 12.79 16.49 1.81
N ALA A 18 12.51 15.96 2.99
CA ALA A 18 12.13 16.75 4.16
C ALA A 18 13.37 17.38 4.80
N SER A 19 13.62 18.66 4.55
CA SER A 19 14.82 19.39 4.97
C SER A 19 14.51 20.72 5.67
N ALA A 20 13.73 21.59 5.02
CA ALA A 20 13.53 22.98 5.48
C ALA A 20 12.06 23.29 5.82
N GLY A 21 11.13 22.42 5.48
CA GLY A 21 9.68 22.54 5.68
C GLY A 21 8.91 22.43 4.38
N ALA A 22 7.65 22.01 4.50
CA ALA A 22 6.82 21.51 3.40
C ALA A 22 6.86 22.35 2.12
N ASP A 23 6.61 23.67 2.21
CA ASP A 23 6.54 24.51 1.02
C ASP A 23 7.91 24.69 0.34
N LYS A 24 8.96 24.86 1.12
CA LYS A 24 10.33 25.03 0.59
C LYS A 24 10.83 23.74 -0.03
N ASP A 25 10.57 22.61 0.60
CA ASP A 25 11.01 21.30 0.14
C ASP A 25 10.26 20.90 -1.13
N LEU A 26 8.97 21.24 -1.24
CA LEU A 26 8.20 21.01 -2.44
C LEU A 26 8.71 21.83 -3.63
N ILE A 27 8.94 23.13 -3.45
CA ILE A 27 9.49 24.01 -4.49
C ILE A 27 10.86 23.50 -4.96
N ALA A 28 11.73 23.14 -4.01
CA ALA A 28 13.05 22.60 -4.34
C ALA A 28 12.96 21.27 -5.11
N ALA A 29 12.03 20.39 -4.74
CA ALA A 29 11.81 19.13 -5.43
C ALA A 29 11.28 19.34 -6.86
N GLU A 30 10.33 20.24 -7.06
CA GLU A 30 9.75 20.57 -8.37
C GLU A 30 10.80 21.16 -9.31
N ASP A 31 11.68 22.00 -8.79
CA ASP A 31 12.78 22.63 -9.56
C ASP A 31 13.84 21.58 -9.94
N LEU A 32 14.31 20.83 -8.95
CA LEU A 32 15.37 19.84 -9.12
C LEU A 32 14.96 18.65 -10.02
N ASN A 33 13.71 18.21 -9.92
CA ASN A 33 13.22 17.03 -10.61
C ASN A 33 12.19 17.36 -11.71
N LYS A 34 12.22 18.58 -12.23
CA LYS A 34 11.25 19.07 -13.22
C LYS A 34 11.07 18.14 -14.41
N GLU A 35 12.16 17.65 -14.98
CA GLU A 35 12.15 16.76 -16.14
C GLU A 35 11.41 15.45 -15.82
N VAL A 36 11.66 14.87 -14.66
CA VAL A 36 11.00 13.62 -14.22
C VAL A 36 9.50 13.83 -14.03
N TYR A 37 9.11 14.90 -13.36
CA TYR A 37 7.69 15.20 -13.14
C TYR A 37 6.94 15.54 -14.44
N ASP A 38 7.59 16.26 -15.36
CA ASP A 38 7.01 16.54 -16.69
C ASP A 38 6.85 15.26 -17.51
N PHE A 39 7.82 14.35 -17.46
CA PHE A 39 7.72 13.03 -18.09
C PHE A 39 6.57 12.22 -17.51
N LEU A 40 6.49 12.06 -16.17
CA LEU A 40 5.44 11.30 -15.51
C LEU A 40 4.05 11.85 -15.82
N ARG A 41 3.90 13.18 -15.82
CA ARG A 41 2.65 13.84 -16.19
C ARG A 41 2.27 13.57 -17.64
N SER A 42 3.20 13.75 -18.57
CA SER A 42 2.94 13.54 -20.00
C SER A 42 2.62 12.08 -20.32
N ALA A 43 3.31 11.14 -19.70
CA ALA A 43 3.03 9.71 -19.83
C ALA A 43 1.64 9.35 -19.26
N SER A 44 1.29 9.90 -18.09
CA SER A 44 -0.03 9.70 -17.49
C SER A 44 -1.14 10.21 -18.39
N MET A 45 -0.99 11.39 -18.97
CA MET A 45 -1.96 11.95 -19.93
C MET A 45 -2.05 11.11 -21.20
N LYS A 46 -0.90 10.66 -21.74
CA LYS A 46 -0.85 9.87 -22.96
C LYS A 46 -1.56 8.53 -22.86
N TYR A 47 -1.43 7.86 -21.70
CA TYR A 47 -1.94 6.51 -21.50
C TYR A 47 -3.20 6.44 -20.64
N ASN A 48 -3.83 7.59 -20.37
CA ASN A 48 -5.05 7.69 -19.59
C ASN A 48 -4.91 7.14 -18.16
N MET A 49 -3.84 7.52 -17.48
CA MET A 49 -3.58 7.15 -16.08
C MET A 49 -3.90 8.31 -15.14
N GLY A 50 -4.33 8.01 -13.92
CA GLY A 50 -4.46 9.00 -12.87
C GLY A 50 -3.10 9.57 -12.48
N PHE A 51 -2.99 10.89 -12.29
CA PHE A 51 -1.74 11.56 -11.94
C PHE A 51 -1.85 12.33 -10.62
N TRP A 52 -1.11 11.85 -9.63
CA TRP A 52 -0.95 12.48 -8.32
C TRP A 52 0.36 13.28 -8.33
N LYS A 53 0.23 14.60 -8.50
CA LYS A 53 1.35 15.53 -8.64
C LYS A 53 2.23 15.59 -7.38
N PRO A 54 3.45 16.16 -7.46
CA PRO A 54 4.26 16.43 -6.28
C PRO A 54 3.47 17.19 -5.22
N GLY A 55 3.65 16.82 -3.95
CA GLY A 55 2.92 17.41 -2.83
C GLY A 55 1.52 16.86 -2.57
N SER A 56 1.02 15.90 -3.36
CA SER A 56 -0.30 15.28 -3.14
C SER A 56 -0.37 14.38 -1.91
N GLY A 57 0.76 14.02 -1.32
CA GLY A 57 0.87 13.13 -0.17
C GLY A 57 1.62 11.84 -0.50
N ILE A 58 1.89 11.06 0.55
CA ILE A 58 2.58 9.77 0.43
C ILE A 58 1.70 8.79 -0.34
N ILE A 59 2.25 8.12 -1.36
CA ILE A 59 1.55 7.17 -2.24
C ILE A 59 0.66 6.20 -1.45
N HIS A 60 1.18 5.55 -0.40
CA HIS A 60 0.44 4.52 0.31
C HIS A 60 -0.77 5.08 1.06
N GLN A 61 -0.71 6.31 1.58
CA GLN A 61 -1.84 6.98 2.20
C GLN A 61 -2.87 7.40 1.15
N VAL A 62 -2.43 7.98 0.05
CA VAL A 62 -3.30 8.35 -1.07
C VAL A 62 -4.05 7.13 -1.61
N VAL A 63 -3.34 6.01 -1.81
CA VAL A 63 -3.94 4.75 -2.27
C VAL A 63 -4.92 4.19 -1.25
N TYR A 64 -4.55 4.21 0.03
CA TYR A 64 -5.38 3.71 1.12
C TYR A 64 -6.70 4.49 1.26
N GLU A 65 -6.63 5.81 1.07
CA GLU A 65 -7.77 6.72 1.18
C GLU A 65 -8.71 6.70 -0.04
N ASN A 66 -8.17 6.41 -1.24
CA ASN A 66 -8.93 6.62 -2.47
C ASN A 66 -9.20 5.35 -3.27
N TYR A 67 -8.32 4.35 -3.21
CA TYR A 67 -8.35 3.21 -4.15
C TYR A 67 -8.46 1.84 -3.48
N ALA A 68 -8.04 1.70 -2.21
CA ALA A 68 -8.09 0.41 -1.52
C ALA A 68 -9.54 0.00 -1.24
N VAL A 69 -10.00 -1.06 -1.88
CA VAL A 69 -11.35 -1.64 -1.74
C VAL A 69 -11.21 -3.08 -1.21
N PRO A 70 -11.87 -3.42 -0.10
CA PRO A 70 -11.81 -4.77 0.45
C PRO A 70 -12.16 -5.86 -0.59
N GLY A 71 -11.40 -6.95 -0.60
CA GLY A 71 -11.61 -8.07 -1.52
C GLY A 71 -11.04 -7.88 -2.93
N THR A 72 -10.40 -6.75 -3.21
CA THR A 72 -9.74 -6.52 -4.51
C THR A 72 -8.27 -6.92 -4.51
N MET A 73 -7.67 -6.95 -5.70
CA MET A 73 -6.24 -7.13 -5.90
C MET A 73 -5.62 -5.84 -6.43
N MET A 74 -4.42 -5.51 -5.96
CA MET A 74 -3.64 -4.36 -6.39
C MET A 74 -2.17 -4.75 -6.56
N ILE A 75 -1.51 -4.22 -7.58
CA ILE A 75 -0.06 -4.28 -7.69
C ILE A 75 0.51 -2.87 -7.74
N GLY A 76 1.74 -2.70 -7.28
CA GLY A 76 2.42 -1.41 -7.29
C GLY A 76 3.93 -1.60 -7.34
N THR A 77 4.65 -0.66 -7.93
CA THR A 77 6.10 -0.73 -8.08
C THR A 77 6.88 -0.30 -6.83
N ASP A 78 6.20 -0.16 -5.72
CA ASP A 78 6.78 0.14 -4.41
C ASP A 78 6.66 -1.05 -3.46
N SER A 79 7.70 -1.28 -2.65
CA SER A 79 7.75 -2.40 -1.69
C SER A 79 6.70 -2.32 -0.58
N HIS A 80 6.21 -1.12 -0.26
CA HIS A 80 5.17 -0.89 0.75
C HIS A 80 3.73 -0.90 0.20
N THR A 81 3.54 -1.30 -1.07
CA THR A 81 2.21 -1.57 -1.65
C THR A 81 1.32 -2.43 -0.74
N PRO A 82 1.85 -3.44 0.01
CA PRO A 82 1.07 -4.23 0.97
C PRO A 82 0.35 -3.43 2.07
N ASN A 83 0.64 -2.14 2.23
CA ASN A 83 -0.11 -1.25 3.13
C ASN A 83 -1.63 -1.37 2.93
N ALA A 84 -2.09 -1.49 1.68
CA ALA A 84 -3.50 -1.61 1.35
C ALA A 84 -4.15 -2.91 1.90
N GLY A 85 -3.36 -3.90 2.28
CA GLY A 85 -3.82 -5.12 2.95
C GLY A 85 -4.50 -4.87 4.30
N GLY A 86 -4.25 -3.70 4.91
CA GLY A 86 -4.95 -3.25 6.11
C GLY A 86 -6.46 -3.02 5.89
N LEU A 87 -6.90 -2.83 4.65
CA LEU A 87 -8.31 -2.79 4.23
C LEU A 87 -8.76 -4.07 3.50
N GLY A 88 -8.08 -5.19 3.69
CA GLY A 88 -8.49 -6.46 3.08
C GLY A 88 -8.20 -6.58 1.58
N VAL A 89 -7.22 -5.82 1.09
CA VAL A 89 -6.74 -5.89 -0.29
C VAL A 89 -5.61 -6.91 -0.40
N ILE A 90 -5.55 -7.67 -1.48
CA ILE A 90 -4.34 -8.42 -1.86
C ILE A 90 -3.44 -7.48 -2.65
N ALA A 91 -2.55 -6.81 -1.93
CA ALA A 91 -1.71 -5.75 -2.48
C ALA A 91 -0.25 -6.23 -2.54
N ILE A 92 0.34 -6.27 -3.75
CA ILE A 92 1.65 -6.89 -3.99
C ILE A 92 2.60 -5.86 -4.59
N GLY A 93 3.79 -5.73 -3.99
CA GLY A 93 4.91 -4.99 -4.58
C GLY A 93 5.53 -5.79 -5.72
N VAL A 94 5.68 -5.17 -6.89
CA VAL A 94 6.18 -5.83 -8.12
C VAL A 94 7.26 -5.01 -8.79
N GLY A 95 7.99 -5.61 -9.73
CA GLY A 95 8.91 -4.89 -10.59
C GLY A 95 8.20 -4.06 -11.67
N GLY A 96 8.92 -3.10 -12.26
CA GLY A 96 8.37 -2.26 -13.33
C GLY A 96 7.88 -3.06 -14.55
N ALA A 97 8.55 -4.15 -14.90
CA ALA A 97 8.13 -5.00 -16.00
C ALA A 97 6.74 -5.64 -15.76
N ASP A 98 6.54 -6.20 -14.56
CA ASP A 98 5.24 -6.80 -14.17
C ASP A 98 4.11 -5.76 -14.19
N ALA A 99 4.41 -4.52 -13.75
CA ALA A 99 3.45 -3.43 -13.81
C ALA A 99 3.08 -3.07 -15.24
N VAL A 100 4.05 -3.00 -16.15
CA VAL A 100 3.81 -2.75 -17.58
C VAL A 100 2.97 -3.87 -18.21
N ASP A 101 3.26 -5.13 -17.90
CA ASP A 101 2.47 -6.27 -18.39
C ASP A 101 1.00 -6.14 -17.95
N ALA A 102 0.73 -5.82 -16.69
CA ALA A 102 -0.64 -5.56 -16.22
C ALA A 102 -1.29 -4.35 -16.91
N MET A 103 -0.56 -3.24 -17.07
CA MET A 103 -1.03 -2.06 -17.78
C MET A 103 -1.36 -2.32 -19.26
N THR A 104 -0.71 -3.30 -19.86
CA THR A 104 -0.97 -3.73 -21.26
C THR A 104 -2.03 -4.80 -21.38
N GLY A 105 -2.65 -5.21 -20.27
CA GLY A 105 -3.69 -6.23 -20.24
C GLY A 105 -3.17 -7.66 -20.22
N GLN A 106 -1.89 -7.84 -19.96
CA GLN A 106 -1.33 -9.18 -19.75
C GLN A 106 -1.59 -9.64 -18.30
N GLY A 107 -1.71 -10.95 -18.13
CA GLY A 107 -1.95 -11.53 -16.81
C GLY A 107 -0.70 -11.44 -15.92
N PHE A 108 -0.88 -10.99 -14.67
CA PHE A 108 0.16 -11.09 -13.65
C PHE A 108 0.32 -12.55 -13.21
N THR A 109 1.49 -13.12 -13.46
CA THR A 109 1.79 -14.50 -13.10
C THR A 109 2.75 -14.54 -11.92
N THR A 110 2.36 -15.24 -10.85
CA THR A 110 3.22 -15.45 -9.69
C THR A 110 3.14 -16.90 -9.22
N LYS A 111 4.22 -17.37 -8.56
CA LYS A 111 4.18 -18.64 -7.86
C LYS A 111 3.14 -18.56 -6.74
N LEU A 112 2.22 -19.52 -6.67
CA LEU A 112 1.17 -19.56 -5.65
C LEU A 112 1.79 -19.48 -4.23
N PRO A 113 1.58 -18.38 -3.48
CA PRO A 113 2.13 -18.23 -2.15
C PRO A 113 1.41 -19.14 -1.14
N LYS A 114 2.12 -19.58 -0.10
CA LYS A 114 1.49 -20.25 1.04
C LYS A 114 0.86 -19.21 1.96
N ILE A 115 -0.31 -19.52 2.52
CA ILE A 115 -0.95 -18.67 3.51
C ILE A 115 -0.41 -19.03 4.90
N VAL A 116 0.00 -18.01 5.65
CA VAL A 116 0.40 -18.12 7.07
C VAL A 116 -0.47 -17.19 7.90
N GLY A 117 -1.27 -17.78 8.77
CA GLY A 117 -2.13 -17.05 9.69
C GLY A 117 -1.39 -16.63 10.96
N ILE A 118 -1.47 -15.35 11.31
CA ILE A 118 -0.98 -14.80 12.58
C ILE A 118 -2.18 -14.40 13.44
N LYS A 119 -2.41 -15.17 14.51
CA LYS A 119 -3.49 -14.90 15.45
C LYS A 119 -3.08 -13.84 16.45
N LEU A 120 -3.73 -12.67 16.39
CA LEU A 120 -3.58 -11.60 17.38
C LEU A 120 -4.60 -11.81 18.51
N LYS A 121 -4.11 -11.79 19.76
CA LYS A 121 -4.92 -11.95 20.98
C LYS A 121 -4.86 -10.69 21.82
N GLY A 122 -5.94 -10.37 22.54
CA GLY A 122 -6.02 -9.21 23.40
C GLY A 122 -6.13 -7.89 22.61
N LYS A 123 -5.62 -6.83 23.19
CA LYS A 123 -5.62 -5.47 22.61
C LYS A 123 -4.37 -4.70 23.01
N LEU A 124 -4.04 -3.67 22.27
CA LEU A 124 -2.95 -2.76 22.61
C LEU A 124 -3.27 -2.00 23.90
N ASN A 125 -2.27 -1.81 24.75
CA ASN A 125 -2.39 -1.16 26.06
C ASN A 125 -1.30 -0.11 26.25
N GLY A 126 -1.62 0.95 26.98
CA GLY A 126 -0.68 2.00 27.34
C GLY A 126 -0.08 2.67 26.09
N TRP A 127 1.22 2.70 25.99
CA TRP A 127 1.98 3.31 24.89
C TRP A 127 2.28 2.39 23.72
N THR A 128 1.75 1.14 23.73
CA THR A 128 1.94 0.23 22.59
C THR A 128 1.18 0.69 21.36
N ALA A 129 1.84 0.63 20.21
CA ALA A 129 1.31 1.01 18.92
C ALA A 129 1.17 -0.20 17.98
N SER A 130 0.41 -0.05 16.90
CA SER A 130 0.29 -1.08 15.86
C SER A 130 1.66 -1.47 15.27
N LYS A 131 2.61 -0.53 15.26
CA LYS A 131 4.00 -0.79 14.84
C LYS A 131 4.67 -1.87 15.69
N ASP A 132 4.40 -1.94 16.98
CA ASP A 132 4.99 -2.94 17.88
C ASP A 132 4.55 -4.37 17.53
N ILE A 133 3.34 -4.53 16.97
CA ILE A 133 2.85 -5.82 16.50
C ILE A 133 3.76 -6.35 15.39
N ILE A 134 3.97 -5.57 14.34
CA ILE A 134 4.78 -6.04 13.21
C ILE A 134 6.25 -6.16 13.57
N LEU A 135 6.78 -5.33 14.45
CA LEU A 135 8.13 -5.50 14.98
C LEU A 135 8.28 -6.82 15.73
N LYS A 136 7.26 -7.20 16.54
CA LYS A 136 7.25 -8.51 17.20
C LYS A 136 7.17 -9.65 16.19
N VAL A 137 6.34 -9.54 15.16
CA VAL A 137 6.25 -10.53 14.08
C VAL A 137 7.60 -10.66 13.35
N ALA A 138 8.28 -9.55 13.08
CA ALA A 138 9.59 -9.53 12.46
C ALA A 138 10.66 -10.25 13.32
N THR A 139 10.58 -10.14 14.65
CA THR A 139 11.47 -10.92 15.52
C THR A 139 11.22 -12.42 15.47
N MET A 140 10.00 -12.85 15.18
CA MET A 140 9.62 -14.27 15.12
C MET A 140 9.91 -14.89 13.75
N LEU A 141 9.60 -14.17 12.67
CA LEU A 141 9.74 -14.65 11.30
C LEU A 141 11.09 -14.32 10.66
N THR A 142 11.79 -13.33 11.18
CA THR A 142 12.98 -12.72 10.57
C THR A 142 12.70 -12.11 9.19
N VAL A 143 13.72 -11.56 8.54
CA VAL A 143 13.61 -10.88 7.23
C VAL A 143 13.31 -11.84 6.05
N LYS A 144 13.36 -13.14 6.25
CA LYS A 144 13.10 -14.15 5.21
C LYS A 144 11.93 -15.08 5.53
N GLY A 145 11.35 -14.99 6.72
CA GLY A 145 10.31 -15.92 7.15
C GLY A 145 9.00 -15.81 6.38
N GLY A 146 8.74 -14.66 5.76
CA GLY A 146 7.60 -14.42 4.89
C GLY A 146 7.79 -14.78 3.42
N THR A 147 9.00 -15.18 2.99
CA THR A 147 9.29 -15.42 1.57
C THR A 147 8.36 -16.48 0.96
N GLY A 148 7.70 -16.12 -0.13
CA GLY A 148 6.72 -16.96 -0.81
C GLY A 148 5.44 -17.21 0.00
N LYS A 149 5.09 -16.30 0.91
CA LYS A 149 3.91 -16.42 1.77
C LYS A 149 3.05 -15.16 1.72
N ILE A 150 1.75 -15.36 1.93
CA ILE A 150 0.79 -14.32 2.29
C ILE A 150 0.60 -14.41 3.80
N ILE A 151 0.78 -13.30 4.49
CA ILE A 151 0.55 -13.23 5.94
C ILE A 151 -0.85 -12.69 6.19
N GLU A 152 -1.70 -13.51 6.79
CA GLU A 152 -3.06 -13.13 7.18
C GLU A 152 -3.15 -12.93 8.69
N TYR A 153 -3.52 -11.72 9.11
CA TYR A 153 -3.72 -11.38 10.52
C TYR A 153 -5.20 -11.58 10.90
N PHE A 154 -5.44 -12.30 11.97
CA PHE A 154 -6.80 -12.61 12.41
C PHE A 154 -6.92 -12.71 13.95
N GLY A 155 -8.11 -12.92 14.44
CA GLY A 155 -8.41 -13.07 15.86
C GLY A 155 -8.97 -11.79 16.48
N GLU A 156 -9.24 -11.85 17.78
CA GLU A 156 -9.85 -10.75 18.55
C GLU A 156 -8.97 -9.48 18.56
N GLY A 157 -7.64 -9.67 18.66
CA GLY A 157 -6.69 -8.56 18.60
C GLY A 157 -6.67 -7.87 17.25
N ALA A 158 -6.87 -8.61 16.15
CA ALA A 158 -6.97 -8.01 14.82
C ALA A 158 -8.22 -7.12 14.71
N ARG A 159 -9.35 -7.58 15.23
CA ARG A 159 -10.61 -6.80 15.27
C ARG A 159 -10.57 -5.59 16.20
N SER A 160 -9.60 -5.51 17.10
CA SER A 160 -9.44 -4.34 17.98
C SER A 160 -8.61 -3.21 17.38
N LEU A 161 -8.03 -3.42 16.19
CA LEU A 161 -7.21 -2.42 15.51
C LEU A 161 -8.05 -1.56 14.56
N SER A 162 -7.80 -0.26 14.56
CA SER A 162 -8.35 0.64 13.54
C SER A 162 -7.84 0.28 12.14
N ALA A 163 -8.54 0.73 11.10
CA ALA A 163 -8.10 0.55 9.71
C ALA A 163 -6.66 1.05 9.48
N THR A 164 -6.32 2.23 9.99
CA THR A 164 -4.97 2.79 9.88
C THR A 164 -3.93 1.98 10.67
N GLY A 165 -4.32 1.43 11.83
CA GLY A 165 -3.48 0.52 12.60
C GLY A 165 -3.18 -0.78 11.84
N LYS A 166 -4.18 -1.35 11.17
CA LYS A 166 -4.01 -2.52 10.29
C LYS A 166 -3.07 -2.20 9.12
N GLY A 167 -3.26 -1.04 8.47
CA GLY A 167 -2.36 -0.56 7.41
C GLY A 167 -0.91 -0.44 7.88
N THR A 168 -0.68 0.04 9.11
CA THR A 168 0.67 0.10 9.70
C THR A 168 1.30 -1.29 9.83
N VAL A 169 0.53 -2.29 10.20
CA VAL A 169 1.02 -3.68 10.33
C VAL A 169 1.35 -4.27 8.95
N THR A 170 0.45 -4.14 7.99
CA THR A 170 0.64 -4.71 6.64
C THR A 170 1.71 -3.98 5.83
N ASN A 171 1.92 -2.69 6.08
CA ASN A 171 2.95 -1.88 5.43
C ASN A 171 4.34 -2.50 5.53
N MET A 172 4.69 -3.10 6.66
CA MET A 172 5.98 -3.74 6.89
C MET A 172 6.04 -5.22 6.48
N GLY A 173 5.14 -5.68 5.65
CA GLY A 173 5.20 -7.04 5.10
C GLY A 173 6.45 -7.30 4.27
N ALA A 174 6.96 -6.28 3.58
CA ALA A 174 8.20 -6.36 2.80
C ALA A 174 9.43 -6.68 3.66
N GLU A 175 9.53 -6.10 4.87
CA GLU A 175 10.66 -6.29 5.78
C GLU A 175 10.79 -7.72 6.31
N ILE A 176 9.71 -8.48 6.30
CA ILE A 176 9.72 -9.92 6.61
C ILE A 176 9.76 -10.79 5.36
N GLY A 177 9.91 -10.19 4.18
CA GLY A 177 10.00 -10.87 2.89
C GLY A 177 8.68 -11.47 2.39
N ALA A 178 7.55 -11.07 2.94
CA ALA A 178 6.23 -11.58 2.53
C ALA A 178 5.85 -11.12 1.11
N THR A 179 5.16 -11.98 0.37
CA THR A 179 4.55 -11.62 -0.92
C THR A 179 3.52 -10.51 -0.72
N THR A 180 2.69 -10.65 0.29
CA THR A 180 1.76 -9.62 0.79
C THR A 180 1.35 -9.92 2.22
N SER A 181 0.69 -8.96 2.85
CA SER A 181 0.09 -9.08 4.18
C SER A 181 -1.32 -8.52 4.14
N THR A 182 -2.26 -9.14 4.83
CA THR A 182 -3.67 -8.71 4.80
C THR A 182 -4.39 -8.95 6.11
N PHE A 183 -5.46 -8.21 6.32
CA PHE A 183 -6.50 -8.48 7.33
C PHE A 183 -7.80 -8.85 6.62
N GLY A 184 -8.58 -9.73 7.20
CA GLY A 184 -9.98 -9.90 6.78
C GLY A 184 -10.77 -8.63 7.04
N TYR A 185 -11.77 -8.34 6.20
CA TYR A 185 -12.67 -7.20 6.41
C TYR A 185 -13.43 -7.34 7.74
N ASP A 186 -13.55 -6.25 8.46
CA ASP A 186 -14.33 -6.16 9.69
C ASP A 186 -14.89 -4.74 9.90
N SER A 187 -15.79 -4.60 10.90
CA SER A 187 -16.49 -3.35 11.20
C SER A 187 -15.59 -2.16 11.59
N GLU A 188 -14.35 -2.41 12.00
CA GLU A 188 -13.39 -1.34 12.31
C GLU A 188 -12.87 -0.63 11.05
N MET A 189 -13.11 -1.20 9.88
CA MET A 189 -12.80 -0.57 8.58
C MET A 189 -13.89 0.39 8.11
N ASP A 190 -15.16 0.19 8.52
CA ASP A 190 -16.30 0.99 8.11
C ASP A 190 -16.14 2.49 8.39
N PRO A 191 -15.74 2.92 9.61
CA PRO A 191 -15.57 4.34 9.91
C PRO A 191 -14.55 5.02 8.97
N TYR A 192 -13.48 4.31 8.64
CA TYR A 192 -12.45 4.81 7.74
C TYR A 192 -12.96 4.95 6.30
N LEU A 193 -13.66 3.93 5.80
CA LEU A 193 -14.26 3.97 4.45
C LEU A 193 -15.28 5.11 4.34
N ARG A 194 -16.11 5.31 5.37
CA ARG A 194 -17.08 6.42 5.41
C ARG A 194 -16.38 7.79 5.46
N ALA A 195 -15.38 7.94 6.32
CA ALA A 195 -14.62 9.19 6.46
C ALA A 195 -13.86 9.58 5.18
N THR A 196 -13.50 8.59 4.35
CA THR A 196 -12.83 8.78 3.06
C THR A 196 -13.80 8.80 1.85
N GLY A 197 -15.10 9.03 2.10
CA GLY A 197 -16.11 9.18 1.05
C GLY A 197 -16.56 7.89 0.37
N ARG A 198 -16.22 6.73 0.93
CA ARG A 198 -16.49 5.40 0.36
C ARG A 198 -17.57 4.63 1.12
N SER A 199 -18.60 5.35 1.61
CA SER A 199 -19.72 4.75 2.36
C SER A 199 -20.48 3.66 1.59
N HIS A 200 -20.39 3.65 0.27
CA HIS A 200 -21.02 2.63 -0.57
C HIS A 200 -20.27 1.27 -0.54
N ILE A 201 -19.06 1.25 0.05
CA ILE A 201 -18.24 0.03 0.23
C ILE A 201 -18.38 -0.50 1.66
N ALA A 202 -18.66 0.41 2.64
CA ALA A 202 -18.75 0.10 4.06
C ALA A 202 -20.00 -0.71 4.46
#